data_a73481be028810c85e8172d966ed38d4
#
_entry.id   a73481be028810c85e8172d966ed38d4
#
_cell.length_a   1.000
_cell.length_b   1.000
_cell.length_c   1.000
_cell.angle_alpha   90.00
_cell.angle_beta   90.00
_cell.angle_gamma   90.00
#
_symmetry.space_group_name_H-M   'P 1'
#
loop_
_entity.id
_entity.type
_entity.pdbx_description
1 polymer ?
#
loop_
_entity_poly.entity_id
_entity_poly.type
_entity_poly.pdbx_seq_one_letter_code
_entity_poly.pdbx_strand_id
1 'polypeptide(L)'
;MATRTSELREMDEGELGTRLAEARQELFNLRFQHVTGQLDNYARLGQVRREIARIETILRENEIAAAEAAEAQADADWQAAQEARRARVAASRRSAEEGDSNC
;
A
#
# COMPACT_ATOMS: atom_id res chain seq x y z
N MET A 1 -9.92 24.10 -4.24
CA MET A 1 -10.04 23.73 -2.81
C MET A 1 -9.14 22.56 -2.49
N ALA A 2 -8.45 22.63 -1.37
CA ALA A 2 -7.67 21.50 -0.91
C ALA A 2 -8.60 20.35 -0.51
N THR A 3 -8.39 19.17 -1.05
CA THR A 3 -9.16 17.98 -0.71
C THR A 3 -8.78 17.53 0.70
N ARG A 4 -9.77 17.22 1.53
CA ARG A 4 -9.51 16.74 2.88
C ARG A 4 -8.85 15.37 2.84
N THR A 5 -7.99 15.10 3.80
CA THR A 5 -7.29 13.82 3.90
C THR A 5 -8.25 12.63 3.99
N SER A 6 -9.39 12.79 4.69
CA SER A 6 -10.40 11.75 4.79
C SER A 6 -11.02 11.39 3.43
N GLU A 7 -11.24 12.38 2.57
CA GLU A 7 -11.74 12.14 1.21
C GLU A 7 -10.71 11.41 0.36
N LEU A 8 -9.43 11.77 0.49
CA LEU A 8 -8.36 11.09 -0.22
C LEU A 8 -8.22 9.63 0.19
N ARG A 9 -8.45 9.30 1.45
CA ARG A 9 -8.39 7.92 1.94
C ARG A 9 -9.52 7.05 1.41
N GLU A 10 -10.65 7.64 1.04
CA GLU A 10 -11.77 6.93 0.44
C GLU A 10 -11.57 6.63 -1.04
N MET A 11 -10.61 7.28 -1.70
CA MET A 11 -10.31 7.08 -3.11
C MET A 11 -9.48 5.84 -3.34
N ASP A 12 -9.69 5.18 -4.49
CA ASP A 12 -8.84 4.06 -4.89
C ASP A 12 -7.48 4.56 -5.42
N GLU A 13 -6.54 3.64 -5.61
CA GLU A 13 -5.19 3.95 -6.09
C GLU A 13 -5.20 4.59 -7.48
N GLY A 14 -6.11 4.16 -8.35
CA GLY A 14 -6.24 4.71 -9.70
C GLY A 14 -6.65 6.17 -9.68
N GLU A 15 -7.62 6.53 -8.85
CA GLU A 15 -8.08 7.90 -8.68
C GLU A 15 -6.99 8.78 -8.04
N LEU A 16 -6.31 8.26 -7.03
CA LEU A 16 -5.20 8.97 -6.39
C LEU A 16 -4.06 9.23 -7.37
N GLY A 17 -3.71 8.24 -8.18
CA GLY A 17 -2.69 8.39 -9.21
C GLY A 17 -3.04 9.45 -10.24
N THR A 18 -4.30 9.48 -10.68
CA THR A 18 -4.80 10.50 -11.62
C THR A 18 -4.73 11.89 -11.01
N ARG A 19 -5.18 12.04 -9.77
CA ARG A 19 -5.10 13.31 -9.06
C ARG A 19 -3.67 13.78 -8.85
N LEU A 20 -2.78 12.86 -8.54
CA LEU A 20 -1.36 13.18 -8.39
C LEU A 20 -0.76 13.70 -9.70
N ALA A 21 -1.07 13.05 -10.82
CA ALA A 21 -0.60 13.49 -12.13
C ALA A 21 -1.13 14.88 -12.49
N GLU A 22 -2.42 15.12 -12.24
CA GLU A 22 -3.04 16.44 -12.47
C GLU A 22 -2.41 17.52 -11.59
N ALA A 23 -2.19 17.23 -10.30
CA ALA A 23 -1.59 18.16 -9.37
C ALA A 23 -0.14 18.48 -9.74
N ARG A 24 0.63 17.49 -10.18
CA ARG A 24 2.00 17.69 -10.66
C ARG A 24 2.04 18.55 -11.91
N GLN A 25 1.10 18.36 -12.83
CA GLN A 25 0.98 19.17 -14.03
C GLN A 25 0.64 20.63 -13.67
N GLU A 26 -0.28 20.83 -12.75
CA GLU A 26 -0.61 22.17 -12.25
C GLU A 26 0.60 22.83 -11.57
N LEU A 27 1.33 22.08 -10.75
CA LEU A 27 2.54 22.59 -10.09
C LEU A 27 3.59 23.02 -11.12
N PHE A 28 3.79 22.23 -12.16
CA PHE A 28 4.71 22.56 -13.24
C PHE A 28 4.30 23.87 -13.93
N ASN A 29 3.03 24.02 -14.25
CA ASN A 29 2.50 25.23 -14.88
C ASN A 29 2.65 26.46 -13.97
N LEU A 30 2.38 26.31 -12.67
CA LEU A 30 2.53 27.39 -11.70
C LEU A 30 3.99 27.80 -11.54
N ARG A 31 4.91 26.85 -11.49
CA ARG A 31 6.35 27.13 -11.44
C ARG A 31 6.83 27.87 -12.69
N PHE A 32 6.33 27.45 -13.86
CA PHE A 32 6.63 28.11 -15.11
C PHE A 32 6.15 29.56 -15.10
N GLN A 33 4.93 29.80 -14.66
CA GLN A 33 4.38 31.16 -14.52
C GLN A 33 5.19 32.00 -13.53
N HIS A 34 5.64 31.38 -12.43
CA HIS A 34 6.47 32.06 -11.44
C HIS A 34 7.81 32.52 -12.04
N VAL A 35 8.48 31.62 -12.79
CA VAL A 35 9.77 31.93 -13.43
C VAL A 35 9.62 33.04 -14.46
N THR A 36 8.52 33.05 -15.22
CA THR A 36 8.27 34.11 -16.24
C THR A 36 7.70 35.41 -15.67
N GLY A 37 7.44 35.44 -14.35
CA GLY A 37 6.88 36.62 -13.70
C GLY A 37 5.38 36.82 -13.92
N GLN A 38 4.67 35.80 -14.42
CA GLN A 38 3.26 35.86 -14.72
C GLN A 38 2.35 35.27 -13.63
N LEU A 39 2.93 34.81 -12.53
CA LEU A 39 2.16 34.20 -11.43
C LEU A 39 1.59 35.29 -10.52
N ASP A 40 0.26 35.42 -10.51
CA ASP A 40 -0.44 36.40 -9.68
C ASP A 40 -0.78 35.88 -8.29
N ASN A 41 -0.95 34.56 -8.14
CA ASN A 41 -1.37 33.95 -6.89
C ASN A 41 -0.35 32.92 -6.38
N TYR A 42 0.58 33.40 -5.56
CA TYR A 42 1.60 32.54 -4.93
C TYR A 42 1.01 31.54 -3.93
N ALA A 43 -0.13 31.87 -3.33
CA ALA A 43 -0.80 30.96 -2.38
C ALA A 43 -1.23 29.66 -3.05
N ARG A 44 -1.63 29.71 -4.31
CA ARG A 44 -2.01 28.52 -5.08
C ARG A 44 -0.84 27.56 -5.23
N LEU A 45 0.36 28.06 -5.44
CA LEU A 45 1.58 27.25 -5.51
C LEU A 45 1.77 26.43 -4.23
N GLY A 46 1.66 27.07 -3.07
CA GLY A 46 1.76 26.38 -1.78
C GLY A 46 0.64 25.36 -1.56
N GLN A 47 -0.58 25.68 -1.97
CA GLN A 47 -1.73 24.78 -1.87
C GLN A 47 -1.53 23.50 -2.68
N VAL A 48 -1.07 23.64 -3.93
CA VAL A 48 -0.82 22.49 -4.82
C VAL A 48 0.30 21.62 -4.28
N ARG A 49 1.37 22.21 -3.76
CA ARG A 49 2.47 21.46 -3.14
C ARG A 49 1.97 20.64 -1.95
N ARG A 50 1.13 21.20 -1.10
CA ARG A 50 0.54 20.50 0.04
C ARG A 50 -0.39 19.38 -0.41
N GLU A 51 -1.18 19.61 -1.45
CA GLU A 51 -2.06 18.58 -2.01
C GLU A 51 -1.26 17.38 -2.53
N ILE A 52 -0.19 17.64 -3.29
CA ILE A 52 0.72 16.59 -3.77
C ILE A 52 1.29 15.79 -2.59
N ALA A 53 1.76 16.47 -1.54
CA ALA A 53 2.30 15.82 -0.36
C ALA A 53 1.28 14.92 0.33
N ARG A 54 0.02 15.36 0.44
CA ARG A 54 -1.06 14.56 1.02
C ARG A 54 -1.36 13.32 0.20
N ILE A 55 -1.45 13.46 -1.12
CA ILE A 55 -1.72 12.34 -2.02
C ILE A 55 -0.58 11.32 -1.96
N GLU A 56 0.66 11.77 -2.01
CA GLU A 56 1.84 10.90 -1.90
C GLU A 56 1.87 10.17 -0.56
N THR A 57 1.53 10.85 0.53
CA THR A 57 1.46 10.25 1.87
C THR A 57 0.44 9.11 1.90
N ILE A 58 -0.75 9.34 1.36
CA ILE A 58 -1.81 8.32 1.36
C ILE A 58 -1.45 7.14 0.46
N LEU A 59 -0.86 7.39 -0.71
CA LEU A 59 -0.36 6.32 -1.57
C LEU A 59 0.70 5.49 -0.85
N ARG A 60 1.59 6.14 -0.11
CA ARG A 60 2.60 5.43 0.68
C ARG A 60 2.00 4.63 1.83
N GLU A 61 1.00 5.17 2.53
CA GLU A 61 0.26 4.44 3.56
C GLU A 61 -0.40 3.19 2.98
N ASN A 62 -0.99 3.29 1.79
CA ASN A 62 -1.64 2.17 1.11
C ASN A 62 -0.62 1.11 0.70
N GLU A 63 0.56 1.51 0.22
CA GLU A 63 1.65 0.57 -0.09
C GLU A 63 2.11 -0.18 1.15
N ILE A 64 2.29 0.53 2.26
CA ILE A 64 2.72 -0.07 3.53
C ILE A 64 1.66 -1.05 4.02
N ALA A 65 0.39 -0.67 4.00
CA ALA A 65 -0.71 -1.54 4.41
C ALA A 65 -0.79 -2.80 3.55
N ALA A 66 -0.61 -2.67 2.24
CA ALA A 66 -0.60 -3.81 1.32
C ALA A 66 0.59 -4.73 1.58
N ALA A 67 1.77 -4.16 1.86
CA ALA A 67 2.96 -4.95 2.19
C ALA A 67 2.79 -5.70 3.51
N GLU A 68 2.24 -5.04 4.53
CA GLU A 68 1.96 -5.68 5.83
C GLU A 68 0.93 -6.82 5.69
N ALA A 69 -0.12 -6.60 4.90
CA ALA A 69 -1.12 -7.63 4.64
C ALA A 69 -0.52 -8.83 3.90
N ALA A 70 0.37 -8.57 2.93
CA ALA A 70 1.05 -9.63 2.19
C ALA A 70 1.99 -10.43 3.10
N GLU A 71 2.73 -9.76 3.99
CA GLU A 71 3.59 -10.42 4.98
C GLU A 71 2.78 -11.27 5.95
N ALA A 72 1.67 -10.74 6.47
CA ALA A 72 0.79 -11.48 7.37
C ALA A 72 0.21 -12.71 6.68
N GLN A 73 -0.17 -12.61 5.42
CA GLN A 73 -0.67 -13.75 4.65
C GLN A 73 0.43 -14.79 4.41
N ALA A 74 1.64 -14.35 4.08
CA ALA A 74 2.77 -15.25 3.89
C ALA A 74 3.12 -16.01 5.19
N ASP A 75 3.09 -15.32 6.34
CA ASP A 75 3.32 -15.95 7.64
C ASP A 75 2.23 -16.97 7.97
N ALA A 76 0.96 -16.63 7.71
CA ALA A 76 -0.16 -17.55 7.93
C ALA A 76 -0.03 -18.78 7.04
N ASP A 77 0.33 -18.63 5.78
CA ASP A 77 0.54 -19.74 4.84
C ASP A 77 1.71 -20.62 5.29
N TRP A 78 2.79 -20.01 5.76
CA TRP A 78 3.95 -20.74 6.27
C TRP A 78 3.59 -21.56 7.51
N GLN A 79 2.85 -20.97 8.46
CA GLN A 79 2.38 -21.66 9.66
C GLN A 79 1.45 -22.83 9.30
N ALA A 80 0.51 -22.63 8.39
CA ALA A 80 -0.38 -23.68 7.92
C ALA A 80 0.39 -24.83 7.26
N ALA A 81 1.41 -24.51 6.48
CA ALA A 81 2.27 -25.53 5.87
C ALA A 81 3.06 -26.32 6.93
N GLN A 82 3.55 -25.65 7.98
CA GLN A 82 4.24 -26.30 9.09
C GLN A 82 3.31 -27.24 9.88
N GLU A 83 2.10 -26.80 10.17
CA GLU A 83 1.10 -27.64 10.85
C GLU A 83 0.73 -28.86 10.03
N ALA A 84 0.52 -28.70 8.73
CA ALA A 84 0.23 -29.80 7.82
C ALA A 84 1.38 -30.81 7.77
N ARG A 85 2.61 -30.33 7.76
CA ARG A 85 3.82 -31.15 7.78
C ARG A 85 3.92 -31.96 9.09
N ARG A 86 3.68 -31.30 10.24
CA ARG A 86 3.68 -31.94 11.54
C ARG A 86 2.61 -33.03 11.63
N ALA A 87 1.41 -32.75 11.11
CA ALA A 87 0.32 -33.71 11.08
C ALA A 87 0.68 -34.94 10.23
N ARG A 88 1.33 -34.76 9.08
CA ARG A 88 1.78 -35.87 8.23
C ARG A 88 2.86 -36.71 8.90
N VAL A 89 3.81 -36.08 9.57
CA VAL A 89 4.87 -36.78 10.31
C VAL A 89 4.26 -37.59 11.45
N ALA A 90 3.31 -37.03 12.22
CA ALA A 90 2.63 -37.72 13.29
C ALA A 90 1.84 -38.95 12.78
N ALA A 91 1.12 -38.79 11.66
CA ALA A 91 0.39 -39.88 11.03
C ALA A 91 1.33 -40.99 10.56
N SER A 92 2.47 -40.62 9.98
CA SER A 92 3.50 -41.58 9.54
C SER A 92 4.08 -42.37 10.72
N ARG A 93 4.35 -41.70 11.84
CA ARG A 93 4.82 -42.36 13.06
C ARG A 93 3.80 -43.34 13.63
N ARG A 94 2.51 -42.97 13.65
CA ARG A 94 1.44 -43.86 14.10
C ARG A 94 1.34 -45.14 13.23
N SER A 95 1.43 -44.97 11.92
CA SER A 95 1.42 -46.10 11.00
C SER A 95 2.59 -47.05 11.23
N ALA A 96 3.79 -46.50 11.50
CA ALA A 96 4.97 -47.29 11.81
C ALA A 96 4.81 -48.07 13.14
N GLU A 97 4.27 -47.42 14.16
CA GLU A 97 4.01 -48.07 15.47
C GLU A 97 2.97 -49.16 15.36
N GLU A 98 1.89 -48.94 14.63
CA GLU A 98 0.85 -49.94 14.39
C GLU A 98 1.39 -51.13 13.59
N GLY A 99 2.27 -50.87 12.62
CA GLY A 99 2.94 -51.93 11.86
C GLY A 99 3.83 -52.83 12.72
N ASP A 100 4.56 -52.24 13.67
CA ASP A 100 5.42 -52.98 14.60
C ASP A 100 4.62 -53.83 15.59
N SER A 101 3.45 -53.36 16.01
CA SER A 101 2.63 -54.10 16.96
C SER A 101 1.95 -55.34 16.37
N ASN A 102 1.88 -55.48 15.06
CA ASN A 102 1.31 -56.62 14.35
C ASN A 102 2.32 -57.76 14.07
N CYS A 103 3.55 -57.54 14.44
CA CYS A 103 4.58 -58.59 14.39
C CYS A 103 4.63 -59.36 15.72
#